data_1b0eef8cf1a9e9d80483d60f456cfffc
#
_entry.id   1b0eef8cf1a9e9d80483d60f456cfffc
#
_cell.length_a   1.000
_cell.length_b   1.000
_cell.length_c   1.000
_cell.angle_alpha   90.00
_cell.angle_beta   90.00
_cell.angle_gamma   90.00
#
_symmetry.space_group_name_H-M   'P 1'
#
loop_
_entity.id
_entity.type
_entity.pdbx_description
1 polymer ?
#
loop_
_entity_poly.entity_id
_entity_poly.type
_entity_poly.pdbx_seq_one_letter_code
_entity_poly.pdbx_strand_id
1 'polypeptide(L)'
;MPTQAVTDETFDAEVKKSDLPVVVDFWAEWCGPCKQIGPALEELSDEMADRVKIVKVNVDENMQTAQALHIRGIPALFLFKGGEVVSNKTG
;
A
#
# COMPACT_ATOMS: atom_id res chain seq x y z
N MET A 1 10.14 -7.57 -8.87
CA MET A 1 10.56 -6.55 -7.91
C MET A 1 9.77 -6.69 -6.63
N PRO A 2 10.43 -6.63 -5.49
CA PRO A 2 9.70 -6.65 -4.24
C PRO A 2 8.85 -5.39 -4.07
N THR A 3 7.93 -5.43 -3.11
CA THR A 3 7.14 -4.26 -2.77
C THR A 3 8.07 -3.15 -2.25
N GLN A 4 7.64 -1.92 -2.45
CA GLN A 4 8.42 -0.74 -2.07
C GLN A 4 7.82 -0.10 -0.82
N ALA A 5 8.67 0.24 0.14
CA ALA A 5 8.21 0.99 1.32
C ALA A 5 7.98 2.46 0.93
N VAL A 6 6.84 2.99 1.34
CA VAL A 6 6.46 4.37 1.06
C VAL A 6 6.15 5.06 2.38
N THR A 7 6.56 6.32 2.51
CA THR A 7 6.39 7.10 3.72
C THR A 7 5.42 8.25 3.48
N ASP A 8 5.06 8.95 4.56
CA ASP A 8 4.25 10.17 4.44
C ASP A 8 4.87 11.17 3.46
N GLU A 9 6.20 11.27 3.48
CA GLU A 9 6.93 12.22 2.62
C GLU A 9 6.96 11.81 1.15
N THR A 10 6.91 10.50 0.87
CA THR A 10 7.04 10.02 -0.51
C THR A 10 5.71 9.59 -1.13
N PHE A 11 4.63 9.62 -0.35
CA PHE A 11 3.34 9.08 -0.80
C PHE A 11 2.83 9.76 -2.07
N ASP A 12 2.88 11.09 -2.12
CA ASP A 12 2.42 11.83 -3.31
C ASP A 12 3.18 11.41 -4.55
N ALA A 13 4.51 11.40 -4.47
CA ALA A 13 5.34 11.10 -5.63
C ALA A 13 5.19 9.64 -6.07
N GLU A 14 5.15 8.71 -5.11
CA GLU A 14 5.19 7.28 -5.43
C GLU A 14 3.82 6.71 -5.75
N VAL A 15 2.76 7.28 -5.17
CA VAL A 15 1.41 6.75 -5.32
C VAL A 15 0.55 7.66 -6.20
N LYS A 16 0.42 8.93 -5.82
CA LYS A 16 -0.52 9.82 -6.51
C LYS A 16 -0.05 10.23 -7.89
N LYS A 17 1.26 10.30 -8.11
CA LYS A 17 1.85 10.68 -9.40
C LYS A 17 2.31 9.49 -10.21
N SER A 18 1.98 8.28 -9.79
CA SER A 18 2.41 7.07 -10.50
C SER A 18 1.68 6.93 -11.82
N ASP A 19 2.42 6.51 -12.86
CA ASP A 19 1.85 6.19 -14.16
C ASP A 19 1.10 4.87 -14.17
N LEU A 20 1.44 3.99 -13.23
CA LEU A 20 0.78 2.69 -13.09
C LEU A 20 -0.25 2.74 -11.97
N PRO A 21 -1.27 1.89 -12.02
CA PRO A 21 -2.09 1.67 -10.83
C PRO A 21 -1.23 1.21 -9.66
N VAL A 22 -1.58 1.65 -8.46
CA VAL A 22 -0.80 1.35 -7.26
C VAL A 22 -1.68 0.68 -6.22
N VAL A 23 -1.25 -0.48 -5.75
CA VAL A 23 -1.86 -1.11 -4.58
C VAL A 23 -1.06 -0.68 -3.36
N VAL A 24 -1.73 -0.07 -2.39
CA VAL A 24 -1.09 0.38 -1.15
C VAL A 24 -1.53 -0.54 -0.02
N ASP A 25 -0.55 -1.20 0.61
CA ASP A 25 -0.78 -2.10 1.73
C ASP A 25 -0.45 -1.36 3.03
N PHE A 26 -1.46 -1.03 3.82
CA PHE A 26 -1.28 -0.43 5.14
C PHE A 26 -1.12 -1.54 6.17
N TRP A 27 -0.02 -1.51 6.91
CA TRP A 27 0.37 -2.62 7.78
C TRP A 27 1.10 -2.10 9.02
N ALA A 28 1.36 -3.00 9.96
CA ALA A 28 2.19 -2.72 11.14
C ALA A 28 2.90 -3.98 11.58
N GLU A 29 4.01 -3.81 12.30
CA GLU A 29 4.81 -4.94 12.78
C GLU A 29 4.03 -5.86 13.72
N TRP A 30 3.14 -5.30 14.52
CA TRP A 30 2.36 -6.09 15.48
C TRP A 30 1.17 -6.80 14.85
N CYS A 31 0.92 -6.58 13.57
CA CYS A 31 -0.28 -7.10 12.90
C CYS A 31 0.02 -8.47 12.28
N GLY A 32 -0.45 -9.54 12.93
CA GLY A 32 -0.26 -10.90 12.42
C GLY A 32 -0.82 -11.12 11.02
N PRO A 33 -2.10 -10.77 10.77
CA PRO A 33 -2.67 -10.93 9.42
C PRO A 33 -1.92 -10.16 8.34
N CYS A 34 -1.36 -8.98 8.69
CA CYS A 34 -0.55 -8.22 7.73
C CYS A 34 0.67 -9.02 7.28
N LYS A 35 1.29 -9.71 8.22
CA LYS A 35 2.49 -10.51 7.92
C LYS A 35 2.15 -11.76 7.13
N GLN A 36 0.94 -12.28 7.29
CA GLN A 36 0.51 -13.44 6.54
C GLN A 36 0.31 -13.16 5.05
N ILE A 37 -0.17 -11.96 4.71
CA ILE A 37 -0.38 -11.60 3.30
C ILE A 37 0.88 -11.04 2.64
N GLY A 38 1.90 -10.68 3.43
CA GLY A 38 3.13 -10.11 2.91
C GLY A 38 3.77 -10.91 1.78
N PRO A 39 4.04 -12.21 1.99
CA PRO A 39 4.66 -13.02 0.94
C PRO A 39 3.86 -13.07 -0.35
N ALA A 40 2.52 -13.14 -0.26
CA ALA A 40 1.67 -13.15 -1.45
C ALA A 40 1.77 -11.83 -2.21
N LEU A 41 1.85 -10.70 -1.49
CA LEU A 41 2.01 -9.40 -2.12
C LEU A 41 3.37 -9.25 -2.80
N GLU A 42 4.44 -9.78 -2.20
CA GLU A 42 5.76 -9.76 -2.83
C GLU A 42 5.75 -10.55 -4.13
N GLU A 43 5.15 -11.72 -4.10
CA GLU A 43 5.05 -12.57 -5.29
C GLU A 43 4.23 -11.89 -6.38
N LEU A 44 3.11 -11.29 -6.01
CA LEU A 44 2.26 -10.58 -6.95
C LEU A 44 2.99 -9.37 -7.53
N SER A 45 3.77 -8.68 -6.72
CA SER A 45 4.57 -7.54 -7.18
C SER A 45 5.55 -7.93 -8.27
N ASP A 46 6.19 -9.10 -8.11
CA ASP A 46 7.10 -9.61 -9.13
C ASP A 46 6.36 -9.97 -10.40
N GLU A 47 5.23 -10.65 -10.29
CA GLU A 47 4.47 -11.12 -11.45
C GLU A 47 3.86 -9.98 -12.26
N MET A 48 3.48 -8.89 -11.61
CA MET A 48 2.75 -7.79 -12.25
C MET A 48 3.55 -6.51 -12.32
N ALA A 49 4.87 -6.59 -12.22
CA ALA A 49 5.74 -5.42 -12.09
C ALA A 49 5.57 -4.39 -13.21
N ASP A 50 5.22 -4.84 -14.41
CA ASP A 50 5.03 -3.95 -15.56
C ASP A 50 3.61 -3.40 -15.67
N ARG A 51 2.69 -3.82 -14.80
CA ARG A 51 1.27 -3.42 -14.89
C ARG A 51 0.74 -2.78 -13.62
N VAL A 52 1.28 -3.16 -12.47
CA VAL A 52 0.79 -2.68 -11.17
C VAL A 52 1.99 -2.48 -10.26
N LYS A 53 1.98 -1.38 -9.54
CA LYS A 53 2.99 -1.10 -8.52
C LYS A 53 2.39 -1.43 -7.16
N ILE A 54 3.12 -2.17 -6.33
CA ILE A 54 2.66 -2.50 -4.98
C ILE A 54 3.59 -1.86 -3.98
N VAL A 55 3.03 -1.04 -3.10
CA VAL A 55 3.80 -0.35 -2.07
C VAL A 55 3.23 -0.67 -0.69
N LYS A 56 4.04 -0.48 0.34
CA LYS A 56 3.66 -0.74 1.73
C LYS A 56 3.87 0.51 2.56
N VAL A 57 2.88 0.82 3.39
CA VAL A 57 2.93 1.95 4.32
C VAL A 57 2.75 1.42 5.73
N ASN A 58 3.79 1.59 6.56
CA ASN A 58 3.72 1.23 7.98
C ASN A 58 2.93 2.32 8.71
N VAL A 59 1.77 1.97 9.26
CA VAL A 59 0.87 2.98 9.85
C VAL A 59 1.42 3.60 11.12
N ASP A 60 2.28 2.89 11.85
CA ASP A 60 2.86 3.43 13.08
C ASP A 60 3.88 4.52 12.81
N GLU A 61 4.55 4.44 11.65
CA GLU A 61 5.58 5.39 11.26
C GLU A 61 5.07 6.46 10.31
N ASN A 62 3.88 6.28 9.73
CA ASN A 62 3.35 7.16 8.69
C ASN A 62 1.88 7.46 8.96
N MET A 63 1.64 8.12 10.10
CA MET A 63 0.29 8.34 10.60
C MET A 63 -0.51 9.33 9.78
N GLN A 64 0.16 10.26 9.10
CA GLN A 64 -0.55 11.27 8.31
C GLN A 64 -1.31 10.64 7.16
N THR A 65 -0.65 9.75 6.41
CA THR A 65 -1.29 9.07 5.29
C THR A 65 -2.45 8.19 5.78
N ALA A 66 -2.22 7.45 6.87
CA ALA A 66 -3.26 6.58 7.42
C ALA A 66 -4.48 7.39 7.86
N GLN A 67 -4.26 8.54 8.51
CA GLN A 67 -5.36 9.39 8.96
C GLN A 67 -6.11 10.01 7.78
N ALA A 68 -5.39 10.46 6.76
CA ALA A 68 -6.00 11.06 5.59
C ALA A 68 -6.96 10.12 4.87
N LEU A 69 -6.64 8.83 4.89
CA LEU A 69 -7.47 7.80 4.26
C LEU A 69 -8.43 7.11 5.23
N HIS A 70 -8.51 7.60 6.45
CA HIS A 70 -9.42 7.08 7.48
C HIS A 70 -9.21 5.60 7.75
N ILE A 71 -7.96 5.16 7.78
CA ILE A 71 -7.63 3.76 8.07
C ILE A 71 -7.99 3.45 9.51
N ARG A 72 -8.88 2.48 9.71
CA ARG A 72 -9.33 2.08 11.05
C ARG A 72 -8.94 0.67 11.42
N GLY A 73 -8.62 -0.15 10.45
CA GLY A 73 -8.21 -1.53 10.67
C GLY A 73 -7.17 -1.92 9.67
N ILE A 74 -6.29 -2.83 10.04
CA ILE A 74 -5.24 -3.35 9.16
C ILE A 74 -5.26 -4.87 9.20
N PRO A 75 -4.84 -5.52 8.11
CA PRO A 75 -4.34 -4.93 6.88
C PRO A 75 -5.45 -4.19 6.12
N ALA A 76 -5.07 -3.11 5.43
CA ALA A 76 -5.97 -2.38 4.55
C ALA A 76 -5.28 -2.22 3.21
N LEU A 77 -5.97 -2.60 2.14
CA LEU A 77 -5.43 -2.51 0.79
C LEU A 77 -6.24 -1.47 0.02
N PHE A 78 -5.53 -0.50 -0.56
CA PHE A 78 -6.14 0.55 -1.36
C PHE A 78 -5.59 0.48 -2.77
N LEU A 79 -6.46 0.56 -3.77
CA LEU A 79 -6.04 0.64 -5.16
C LEU A 79 -6.20 2.08 -5.63
N PHE A 80 -5.09 2.67 -6.07
CA PHE A 80 -5.06 4.01 -6.64
C PHE A 80 -4.87 3.93 -8.14
N LYS A 81 -5.60 4.78 -8.88
CA LYS A 81 -5.40 4.97 -10.32
C LYS A 81 -5.47 6.46 -10.60
N GLY A 82 -4.43 6.99 -11.25
CA GLY A 82 -4.41 8.42 -11.58
C GLY A 82 -4.50 9.31 -10.35
N GLY A 83 -3.97 8.86 -9.23
CA GLY A 83 -3.96 9.63 -7.99
C GLY A 83 -5.23 9.50 -7.15
N GLU A 84 -6.19 8.70 -7.57
CA GLU A 84 -7.46 8.57 -6.86
C GLU A 84 -7.72 7.14 -6.42
N VAL A 85 -8.38 7.00 -5.27
CA VAL A 85 -8.77 5.69 -4.76
C VAL A 85 -9.93 5.16 -5.60
N VAL A 86 -9.75 4.00 -6.21
CA VAL A 86 -10.80 3.36 -7.00
C VAL A 86 -11.38 2.13 -6.31
N SER A 87 -10.69 1.59 -5.31
CA SER A 87 -11.16 0.41 -4.58
C SER A 87 -10.38 0.30 -3.27
N ASN A 88 -11.00 -0.31 -2.27
CA ASN A 88 -10.29 -0.63 -1.03
C ASN A 88 -10.91 -1.85 -0.36
N LYS A 89 -10.11 -2.49 0.48
CA LYS A 89 -10.53 -3.64 1.25
C LYS A 89 -9.81 -3.65 2.59
N THR A 90 -10.55 -3.84 3.68
CA THR A 90 -10.01 -3.89 5.03
C THR A 90 -10.21 -5.29 5.63
N GLY A 91 -9.23 -5.73 6.39
CA GLY A 91 -9.29 -7.01 7.09
C GLY A 91 -8.54 -8.11 6.37
#